data_12949a0bba4fd63a5a3e273352724f67
#
_entry.id   12949a0bba4fd63a5a3e273352724f67
#
_cell.length_a   1.000
_cell.length_b   1.000
_cell.length_c   1.000
_cell.angle_alpha   90.00
_cell.angle_beta   90.00
_cell.angle_gamma   90.00
#
_symmetry.space_group_name_H-M   'P 1'
#
loop_
_entity.id
_entity.type
_entity.pdbx_description
1 polymer ?
#
loop_
_entity_poly.entity_id
_entity_poly.type
_entity_poly.pdbx_seq_one_letter_code
_entity_poly.pdbx_strand_id
1 'polypeptide(L)'
;MYAGFWRRFRACLLDSLILGILFLPIELIVNPILHSLSPDLGMIFTILYWLISIILYWLYFAFFESSSKQATLGKMVMKIIVTDLEGNRISFAKATVRYWSKWLSVIILMAGFIMAAFTSKKQALHDIIAKSLVIRL
;
A
#
# COMPACT_ATOMS: atom_id res chain seq x y z
N MET A 1 -3.50 -2.74 21.46
CA MET A 1 -4.00 -4.06 20.98
C MET A 1 -3.66 -4.19 19.50
N TYR A 2 -3.15 -5.34 19.04
CA TYR A 2 -2.77 -5.55 17.62
C TYR A 2 -3.98 -5.59 16.70
N ALA A 3 -3.85 -5.03 15.50
CA ALA A 3 -4.90 -5.06 14.48
C ALA A 3 -4.93 -6.43 13.79
N GLY A 4 -6.08 -7.10 13.87
CA GLY A 4 -6.29 -8.38 13.20
C GLY A 4 -6.41 -8.25 11.68
N PHE A 5 -6.32 -9.40 10.99
CA PHE A 5 -6.38 -9.52 9.54
C PHE A 5 -7.56 -8.76 8.91
N TRP A 6 -8.78 -8.98 9.37
CA TRP A 6 -9.99 -8.37 8.79
C TRP A 6 -10.03 -6.85 8.83
N ARG A 7 -9.47 -6.23 9.88
CA ARG A 7 -9.37 -4.76 9.94
C ARG A 7 -8.38 -4.21 8.93
N ARG A 8 -7.24 -4.88 8.76
CA ARG A 8 -6.22 -4.52 7.78
C ARG A 8 -6.73 -4.71 6.36
N PHE A 9 -7.47 -5.80 6.12
CA PHE A 9 -8.11 -6.08 4.84
C PHE A 9 -9.11 -4.99 4.45
N ARG A 10 -10.01 -4.62 5.38
CA ARG A 10 -10.97 -3.53 5.14
C ARG A 10 -10.27 -2.18 4.92
N ALA A 11 -9.21 -1.87 5.66
CA ALA A 11 -8.42 -0.67 5.43
C ALA A 11 -7.79 -0.68 4.03
N CYS A 12 -7.27 -1.81 3.57
CA CYS A 12 -6.71 -1.98 2.23
C CYS A 12 -7.78 -1.77 1.14
N LEU A 13 -8.99 -2.33 1.31
CA LEU A 13 -10.11 -2.11 0.39
C LEU A 13 -10.50 -0.64 0.30
N LEU A 14 -10.57 0.06 1.44
CA LEU A 14 -10.86 1.50 1.46
C LEU A 14 -9.78 2.32 0.75
N ASP A 15 -8.50 2.01 1.01
CA ASP A 15 -7.40 2.67 0.29
C ASP A 15 -7.48 2.41 -1.21
N SER A 16 -7.78 1.17 -1.62
CA SER A 16 -7.95 0.81 -3.03
C SER A 16 -9.12 1.55 -3.69
N LEU A 17 -10.24 1.70 -2.98
CA LEU A 17 -11.39 2.48 -3.47
C LEU A 17 -11.04 3.97 -3.62
N ILE A 18 -10.39 4.57 -2.63
CA ILE A 18 -10.00 5.98 -2.67
C ILE A 18 -9.04 6.23 -3.85
N LEU A 19 -8.03 5.39 -4.00
CA LEU A 19 -7.06 5.52 -5.09
C LEU A 19 -7.73 5.22 -6.45
N GLY A 20 -8.62 4.24 -6.53
CA GLY A 20 -9.40 3.95 -7.74
C GLY A 20 -10.25 5.15 -8.18
N ILE A 21 -10.95 5.79 -7.27
CA ILE A 21 -11.74 7.01 -7.57
C ILE A 21 -10.85 8.15 -8.05
N LEU A 22 -9.66 8.30 -7.48
CA LEU A 22 -8.70 9.33 -7.89
C LEU A 22 -8.07 9.06 -9.26
N PHE A 23 -7.73 7.80 -9.54
CA PHE A 23 -7.03 7.44 -10.79
C PHE A 23 -7.97 7.17 -11.96
N LEU A 24 -9.23 6.74 -11.71
CA LEU A 24 -10.20 6.43 -12.76
C LEU A 24 -10.41 7.57 -13.77
N PRO A 25 -10.62 8.84 -13.37
CA PRO A 25 -10.76 9.94 -14.35
C PRO A 25 -9.51 10.14 -15.20
N ILE A 26 -8.33 9.93 -14.60
CA ILE A 26 -7.04 10.04 -15.31
C ILE A 26 -6.94 8.92 -16.34
N GLU A 27 -7.27 7.69 -15.99
CA GLU A 27 -7.28 6.54 -16.91
C GLU A 27 -8.26 6.73 -18.07
N LEU A 28 -9.45 7.25 -17.80
CA LEU A 28 -10.47 7.51 -18.83
C LEU A 28 -10.03 8.56 -19.85
N ILE A 29 -9.16 9.50 -19.46
CA ILE A 29 -8.61 10.51 -20.36
C ILE A 29 -7.34 10.00 -21.06
N VAL A 30 -6.44 9.38 -20.32
CA VAL A 30 -5.11 9.00 -20.80
C VAL A 30 -5.20 7.81 -21.78
N ASN A 31 -5.99 6.79 -21.49
CA ASN A 31 -6.06 5.59 -22.32
C ASN A 31 -6.47 5.88 -23.79
N PRO A 32 -7.54 6.63 -24.08
CA PRO A 32 -7.90 6.97 -25.46
C PRO A 32 -6.78 7.74 -26.18
N ILE A 33 -6.09 8.65 -25.50
CA ILE A 33 -4.97 9.40 -26.06
C ILE A 33 -3.82 8.46 -26.44
N LEU A 34 -3.46 7.54 -25.53
CA LEU A 34 -2.39 6.56 -25.79
C LEU A 34 -2.74 5.65 -26.98
N HIS A 35 -4.01 5.24 -27.09
CA HIS A 35 -4.47 4.42 -28.22
C HIS A 35 -4.55 5.17 -29.56
N SER A 36 -4.59 6.50 -29.55
CA SER A 36 -4.57 7.33 -30.77
C SER A 36 -3.18 7.55 -31.34
N LEU A 37 -2.13 7.22 -30.59
CA LEU A 37 -0.74 7.34 -31.00
C LEU A 37 -0.33 6.17 -31.91
N SER A 38 0.80 6.34 -32.63
CA SER A 38 1.42 5.21 -33.31
C SER A 38 1.78 4.10 -32.31
N PRO A 39 1.81 2.82 -32.76
CA PRO A 39 2.03 1.69 -31.84
C PRO A 39 3.29 1.84 -30.97
N ASP A 40 4.39 2.31 -31.56
CA ASP A 40 5.66 2.48 -30.84
C ASP A 40 5.58 3.58 -29.78
N LEU A 41 5.04 4.75 -30.12
CA LEU A 41 4.85 5.85 -29.19
C LEU A 41 3.82 5.49 -28.10
N GLY A 42 2.72 4.87 -28.49
CA GLY A 42 1.70 4.41 -27.55
C GLY A 42 2.27 3.45 -26.51
N MET A 43 3.10 2.51 -26.93
CA MET A 43 3.77 1.58 -26.02
C MET A 43 4.71 2.30 -25.03
N ILE A 44 5.56 3.21 -25.53
CA ILE A 44 6.49 3.97 -24.67
C ILE A 44 5.73 4.77 -23.63
N PHE A 45 4.71 5.54 -24.02
CA PHE A 45 3.93 6.35 -23.09
C PHE A 45 3.10 5.50 -22.12
N THR A 46 2.63 4.34 -22.55
CA THR A 46 1.95 3.38 -21.65
C THR A 46 2.89 2.89 -20.55
N ILE A 47 4.12 2.51 -20.91
CA ILE A 47 5.14 2.10 -19.94
C ILE A 47 5.44 3.24 -18.95
N LEU A 48 5.63 4.46 -19.43
CA LEU A 48 5.87 5.63 -18.60
C LEU A 48 4.71 5.90 -17.65
N TYR A 49 3.47 5.82 -18.15
CA TYR A 49 2.27 5.97 -17.32
C TYR A 49 2.22 4.95 -16.17
N TRP A 50 2.49 3.67 -16.46
CA TRP A 50 2.53 2.64 -15.42
C TRP A 50 3.65 2.84 -14.41
N LEU A 51 4.84 3.25 -14.85
CA LEU A 51 5.96 3.56 -13.96
C LEU A 51 5.62 4.72 -13.02
N ILE A 52 5.05 5.81 -13.55
CA ILE A 52 4.61 6.95 -12.75
C ILE A 52 3.52 6.51 -11.75
N SER A 53 2.56 5.71 -12.17
CA SER A 53 1.50 5.20 -11.30
C SER A 53 2.06 4.37 -10.14
N ILE A 54 3.00 3.46 -10.41
CA ILE A 54 3.67 2.67 -9.37
C ILE A 54 4.37 3.57 -8.35
N ILE A 55 5.07 4.61 -8.82
CA ILE A 55 5.75 5.58 -7.94
C ILE A 55 4.74 6.34 -7.06
N LEU A 56 3.62 6.79 -7.64
CA LEU A 56 2.59 7.52 -6.91
C LEU A 56 1.91 6.65 -5.84
N TYR A 57 1.62 5.38 -6.17
CA TYR A 57 1.09 4.41 -5.19
C TYR A 57 2.08 4.17 -4.05
N TRP A 58 3.36 3.94 -4.38
CA TRP A 58 4.40 3.80 -3.36
C TRP A 58 4.49 5.02 -2.46
N LEU A 59 4.58 6.23 -3.05
CA LEU A 59 4.66 7.49 -2.29
C LEU A 59 3.46 7.69 -1.38
N TYR A 60 2.24 7.38 -1.84
CA TYR A 60 1.03 7.45 -1.02
C TYR A 60 1.19 6.60 0.25
N PHE A 61 1.52 5.32 0.12
CA PHE A 61 1.66 4.44 1.27
C PHE A 61 2.84 4.81 2.16
N ALA A 62 4.01 5.05 1.58
CA ALA A 62 5.23 5.34 2.34
C ALA A 62 5.12 6.68 3.09
N PHE A 63 4.58 7.71 2.43
CA PHE A 63 4.40 9.03 3.04
C PHE A 63 3.39 8.99 4.18
N PHE A 64 2.21 8.45 3.97
CA PHE A 64 1.18 8.42 5.00
C PHE A 64 1.57 7.55 6.19
N GLU A 65 2.15 6.37 5.98
CA GLU A 65 2.57 5.48 7.06
C GLU A 65 3.76 6.04 7.86
N SER A 66 4.63 6.85 7.25
CA SER A 66 5.74 7.52 7.92
C SER A 66 5.39 8.93 8.44
N SER A 67 4.21 9.43 8.17
CA SER A 67 3.74 10.75 8.64
C SER A 67 3.39 10.73 10.14
N SER A 68 3.05 11.90 10.69
CA SER A 68 2.52 12.00 12.06
C SER A 68 1.23 11.23 12.29
N LYS A 69 0.48 10.94 11.23
CA LYS A 69 -0.76 10.14 11.27
C LYS A 69 -0.48 8.63 11.35
N GLN A 70 0.70 8.18 10.95
CA GLN A 70 1.11 6.76 10.94
C GLN A 70 0.11 5.82 10.24
N ALA A 71 -0.73 6.37 9.37
CA ALA A 71 -1.84 5.64 8.75
C ALA A 71 -2.22 6.23 7.40
N THR A 72 -2.51 5.38 6.42
CA THR A 72 -3.20 5.75 5.18
C THR A 72 -4.65 6.15 5.48
N LEU A 73 -5.33 6.76 4.50
CA LEU A 73 -6.72 7.20 4.68
C LEU A 73 -7.64 6.03 5.10
N GLY A 74 -7.54 4.88 4.44
CA GLY A 74 -8.32 3.68 4.80
C GLY A 74 -7.99 3.16 6.21
N LYS A 75 -6.73 3.24 6.63
CA LYS A 75 -6.32 2.89 8.00
C LYS A 75 -6.84 3.85 9.05
N MET A 76 -6.88 5.15 8.75
CA MET A 76 -7.48 6.16 9.64
C MET A 76 -8.96 5.85 9.89
N VAL A 77 -9.72 5.54 8.85
CA VAL A 77 -11.13 5.15 8.97
C VAL A 77 -11.29 3.89 9.84
N MET A 78 -10.39 2.93 9.70
CA MET A 78 -10.40 1.69 10.49
C MET A 78 -9.80 1.84 11.89
N LYS A 79 -9.34 3.04 12.27
CA LYS A 79 -8.69 3.35 13.56
C LYS A 79 -7.53 2.40 13.85
N ILE A 80 -6.62 2.28 12.87
CA ILE A 80 -5.38 1.50 13.00
C ILE A 80 -4.20 2.33 12.52
N ILE A 81 -3.07 2.20 13.20
CA ILE A 81 -1.81 2.89 12.87
C ILE A 81 -0.67 1.89 12.72
N VAL A 82 0.38 2.33 12.03
CA VAL A 82 1.62 1.59 11.83
C VAL A 82 2.69 2.16 12.75
N THR A 83 3.34 1.29 13.52
CA THR A 83 4.43 1.67 14.43
C THR A 83 5.63 0.77 14.22
N ASP A 84 6.76 1.14 14.80
CA ASP A 84 7.86 0.20 15.02
C ASP A 84 7.56 -0.76 16.19
N LEU A 85 8.54 -1.57 16.59
CA LEU A 85 8.38 -2.55 17.67
C LEU A 85 8.26 -1.91 19.05
N GLU A 86 8.72 -0.68 19.20
CA GLU A 86 8.70 0.14 20.41
C GLU A 86 7.45 1.02 20.50
N GLY A 87 6.59 1.01 19.47
CA GLY A 87 5.36 1.82 19.42
C GLY A 87 5.56 3.22 18.81
N ASN A 88 6.76 3.56 18.33
CA ASN A 88 7.07 4.85 17.73
C ASN A 88 6.70 4.89 16.24
N ARG A 89 6.75 6.09 15.68
CA ARG A 89 6.54 6.32 14.25
C ARG A 89 7.66 5.66 13.43
N ILE A 90 7.28 4.96 12.36
CA ILE A 90 8.25 4.39 11.43
C ILE A 90 8.86 5.47 10.53
N SER A 91 10.13 5.28 10.14
CA SER A 91 10.79 6.14 9.17
C SER A 91 10.23 5.88 7.75
N PHE A 92 10.47 6.85 6.84
CA PHE A 92 10.11 6.70 5.43
C PHE A 92 10.82 5.48 4.79
N ALA A 93 12.06 5.22 5.15
CA ALA A 93 12.80 4.04 4.68
C ALA A 93 12.12 2.73 5.12
N LYS A 94 11.73 2.61 6.40
CA LYS A 94 10.98 1.45 6.89
C LYS A 94 9.62 1.30 6.19
N ALA A 95 8.91 2.40 5.96
CA ALA A 95 7.65 2.40 5.22
C ALA A 95 7.83 1.94 3.76
N THR A 96 8.92 2.36 3.12
CA THR A 96 9.30 1.92 1.77
C THR A 96 9.60 0.42 1.73
N VAL A 97 10.45 -0.09 2.62
CA VAL A 97 10.72 -1.53 2.72
C VAL A 97 9.42 -2.30 2.94
N ARG A 98 8.56 -1.82 3.81
CA ARG A 98 7.25 -2.41 4.07
C ARG A 98 6.36 -2.46 2.83
N TYR A 99 6.31 -1.37 2.04
CA TYR A 99 5.53 -1.31 0.81
C TYR A 99 6.00 -2.35 -0.20
N TRP A 100 7.28 -2.40 -0.50
CA TRP A 100 7.82 -3.35 -1.48
C TRP A 100 7.75 -4.79 -1.00
N SER A 101 7.89 -5.03 0.30
CA SER A 101 7.70 -6.37 0.89
C SER A 101 6.27 -6.90 0.78
N LYS A 102 5.27 -6.04 0.55
CA LYS A 102 3.89 -6.50 0.24
C LYS A 102 3.82 -7.27 -1.07
N TRP A 103 4.60 -6.88 -2.07
CA TRP A 103 4.69 -7.60 -3.34
C TRP A 103 5.24 -9.02 -3.15
N LEU A 104 6.22 -9.17 -2.26
CA LEU A 104 6.71 -10.49 -1.88
C LEU A 104 5.61 -11.33 -1.23
N SER A 105 4.78 -10.72 -0.39
CA SER A 105 3.62 -11.39 0.23
C SER A 105 2.56 -11.84 -0.79
N VAL A 106 2.39 -11.11 -1.88
CA VAL A 106 1.51 -11.48 -3.01
C VAL A 106 2.10 -12.66 -3.78
N ILE A 107 3.40 -12.61 -4.08
CA ILE A 107 4.12 -13.67 -4.82
C ILE A 107 4.02 -15.01 -4.08
N ILE A 108 4.06 -15.02 -2.74
CA ILE A 108 3.87 -16.21 -1.91
C ILE A 108 2.37 -16.50 -1.72
N LEU A 109 1.59 -16.44 -2.78
CA LEU A 109 0.16 -16.80 -2.84
C LEU A 109 -0.69 -16.17 -1.71
N MET A 110 -0.43 -14.92 -1.37
CA MET A 110 -1.07 -14.17 -0.28
C MET A 110 -0.83 -14.77 1.13
N ALA A 111 -0.09 -15.86 1.26
CA ALA A 111 0.22 -16.47 2.56
C ALA A 111 0.84 -15.46 3.52
N GLY A 112 1.68 -14.54 3.02
CA GLY A 112 2.29 -13.49 3.82
C GLY A 112 1.29 -12.52 4.47
N PHE A 113 0.11 -12.34 3.90
CA PHE A 113 -0.97 -11.53 4.50
C PHE A 113 -1.76 -12.35 5.53
N ILE A 114 -2.03 -13.63 5.23
CA ILE A 114 -2.77 -14.55 6.09
C ILE A 114 -2.00 -14.81 7.40
N MET A 115 -0.67 -14.77 7.37
CA MET A 115 0.16 -14.89 8.57
C MET A 115 -0.26 -13.94 9.70
N ALA A 116 -0.81 -12.76 9.40
CA ALA A 116 -1.31 -11.84 10.41
C ALA A 116 -2.48 -12.41 11.24
N ALA A 117 -3.15 -13.46 10.78
CA ALA A 117 -4.19 -14.14 11.54
C ALA A 117 -3.61 -15.11 12.58
N PHE A 118 -2.42 -15.67 12.32
CA PHE A 118 -1.84 -16.77 13.10
C PHE A 118 -0.64 -16.37 13.97
N THR A 119 0.01 -15.22 13.71
CA THR A 119 1.12 -14.75 14.53
C THR A 119 0.64 -14.11 15.83
N SER A 120 1.40 -14.27 16.92
CA SER A 120 1.07 -13.73 18.25
C SER A 120 0.90 -12.20 18.26
N LYS A 121 1.72 -11.48 17.47
CA LYS A 121 1.65 -10.02 17.29
C LYS A 121 0.81 -9.60 16.08
N LYS A 122 0.07 -10.55 15.47
CA LYS A 122 -0.75 -10.33 14.27
C LYS A 122 0.02 -9.61 13.15
N GLN A 123 1.29 -9.99 12.95
CA GLN A 123 2.17 -9.46 11.92
C GLN A 123 2.03 -10.25 10.63
N ALA A 124 1.89 -9.54 9.52
CA ALA A 124 2.06 -10.09 8.19
C ALA A 124 3.56 -10.16 7.82
N LEU A 125 3.91 -10.87 6.76
CA LEU A 125 5.30 -11.03 6.35
C LEU A 125 6.02 -9.69 6.15
N HIS A 126 5.37 -8.73 5.47
CA HIS A 126 5.92 -7.39 5.26
C HIS A 126 6.09 -6.58 6.56
N ASP A 127 5.30 -6.86 7.60
CA ASP A 127 5.47 -6.24 8.92
C ASP A 127 6.72 -6.78 9.61
N ILE A 128 6.97 -8.09 9.49
CA ILE A 128 8.14 -8.76 10.07
C ILE A 128 9.42 -8.26 9.38
N ILE A 129 9.45 -8.20 8.06
CA ILE A 129 10.59 -7.72 7.27
C ILE A 129 10.93 -6.27 7.63
N ALA A 130 9.92 -5.41 7.75
CA ALA A 130 10.10 -3.99 8.09
C ALA A 130 10.22 -3.72 9.60
N LYS A 131 10.21 -4.76 10.44
CA LYS A 131 10.22 -4.64 11.92
C LYS A 131 9.17 -3.63 12.40
N SER A 132 7.93 -3.82 11.98
CA SER A 132 6.80 -2.93 12.26
C SER A 132 5.60 -3.68 12.84
N LEU A 133 4.70 -2.93 13.46
CA LEU A 133 3.45 -3.42 14.04
C LEU A 133 2.28 -2.61 13.47
N VAL A 134 1.10 -3.21 13.45
CA VAL A 134 -0.13 -2.48 13.21
C VAL A 134 -1.01 -2.61 14.44
N ILE A 135 -1.25 -1.48 15.10
CA ILE A 135 -2.00 -1.42 16.36
C ILE A 135 -3.33 -0.70 16.16
N ARG A 136 -4.25 -0.95 17.06
CA ARG A 136 -5.56 -0.26 17.14
C ARG A 136 -5.43 0.94 18.06
N LEU A 137 -5.99 2.07 17.62
CA LEU A 137 -6.25 3.24 18.44
C LEU A 137 -7.44 2.99 19.36
#